data_d2202d9272c0e6f39948f20769655b03
#
_entry.id   d2202d9272c0e6f39948f20769655b03
#
_cell.length_a   1.000
_cell.length_b   1.000
_cell.length_c   1.000
_cell.angle_alpha   90.00
_cell.angle_beta   90.00
_cell.angle_gamma   90.00
#
_symmetry.space_group_name_H-M   'P 1'
#
loop_
_entity.id
_entity.type
_entity.pdbx_description
1 polymer ?
#
loop_
_entity_poly.entity_id
_entity_poly.type
_entity_poly.pdbx_seq_one_letter_code
_entity_poly.pdbx_strand_id
1 'polypeptide(L)'
;AYLLGEQAASTLRVRLGPVVVYALAVILYFNAIPQLHSVGTALLASAGVASILFGLAAQTTLSNLVSGFALLFYQPFEVGDRVQLSAPTGLETGVVDEMTMGYILVKTVDDRHIVVPNSVAAQQIVVKLRAS
;
A
#
# COMPACT_ATOMS: atom_id res chain seq x y z
N ALA A 1 0.08 16.35 -13.12
CA ALA A 1 0.40 15.38 -12.03
C ALA A 1 0.31 13.91 -12.50
N TYR A 2 -0.76 13.55 -13.24
CA TYR A 2 -0.93 12.16 -13.74
C TYR A 2 0.18 11.75 -14.72
N LEU A 3 0.57 12.61 -15.63
CA LEU A 3 1.60 12.31 -16.63
C LEU A 3 2.99 12.08 -16.01
N LEU A 4 3.31 12.75 -14.91
CA LEU A 4 4.58 12.57 -14.20
C LEU A 4 4.60 11.21 -13.47
N GLY A 5 3.48 10.77 -12.94
CA GLY A 5 3.34 9.46 -12.30
C GLY A 5 3.51 8.30 -13.29
N GLU A 6 2.90 8.39 -14.46
CA GLU A 6 3.04 7.38 -15.51
C GLU A 6 4.47 7.30 -16.05
N GLN A 7 5.12 8.44 -16.26
CA GLN A 7 6.52 8.48 -16.71
C GLN A 7 7.47 7.92 -15.66
N ALA A 8 7.25 8.23 -14.37
CA ALA A 8 8.04 7.67 -13.30
C ALA A 8 7.87 6.14 -13.20
N ALA A 9 6.64 5.65 -13.29
CA ALA A 9 6.33 4.22 -13.24
C ALA A 9 6.91 3.46 -14.45
N SER A 10 6.86 4.03 -15.65
CA SER A 10 7.44 3.43 -16.84
C SER A 10 8.97 3.41 -16.77
N THR A 11 9.59 4.48 -16.32
CA THR A 11 11.04 4.55 -16.11
C THR A 11 11.53 3.55 -15.08
N LEU A 12 10.80 3.40 -13.97
CA LEU A 12 11.12 2.40 -12.95
C LEU A 12 11.04 0.98 -13.51
N ARG A 13 9.98 0.65 -14.25
CA ARG A 13 9.83 -0.68 -14.87
C ARG A 13 10.95 -0.99 -15.86
N VAL A 14 11.31 -0.04 -16.70
CA VAL A 14 12.37 -0.22 -17.69
C VAL A 14 13.76 -0.38 -17.04
N ARG A 15 13.99 0.28 -15.92
CA ARG A 15 15.28 0.21 -15.20
C ARG A 15 15.38 -0.97 -14.23
N LEU A 16 14.32 -1.24 -13.48
CA LEU A 16 14.31 -2.28 -12.45
C LEU A 16 14.04 -3.68 -13.04
N GLY A 17 13.25 -3.78 -14.08
CA GLY A 17 12.93 -5.06 -14.73
C GLY A 17 14.19 -5.83 -15.13
N PRO A 18 15.08 -5.25 -15.94
CA PRO A 18 16.33 -5.91 -16.33
C PRO A 18 17.21 -6.30 -15.13
N VAL A 19 17.31 -5.45 -14.11
CA VAL A 19 18.10 -5.72 -12.89
C VAL A 19 17.63 -6.99 -12.21
N VAL A 20 16.30 -7.13 -12.02
CA VAL A 20 15.70 -8.32 -11.42
C VAL A 20 15.96 -9.57 -12.28
N VAL A 21 15.78 -9.47 -13.61
CA VAL A 21 16.01 -10.57 -14.54
C VAL A 21 17.48 -11.02 -14.51
N TYR A 22 18.42 -10.06 -14.55
CA TYR A 22 19.83 -10.38 -14.49
C TYR A 22 20.23 -10.99 -13.14
N ALA A 23 19.72 -10.48 -12.04
CA ALA A 23 19.96 -11.05 -10.72
C ALA A 23 19.50 -12.51 -10.63
N LEU A 24 18.28 -12.79 -11.11
CA LEU A 24 17.74 -14.16 -11.17
C LEU A 24 18.59 -15.06 -12.09
N ALA A 25 18.97 -14.57 -13.25
CA ALA A 25 19.81 -15.32 -14.19
C ALA A 25 21.17 -15.68 -13.57
N VAL A 26 21.80 -14.76 -12.88
CA VAL A 26 23.07 -14.99 -12.17
C VAL A 26 22.90 -16.04 -11.09
N ILE A 27 21.87 -15.95 -10.28
CA ILE A 27 21.59 -16.92 -9.22
C ILE A 27 21.37 -18.32 -9.80
N LEU A 28 20.56 -18.44 -10.86
CA LEU A 28 20.29 -19.72 -11.54
C LEU A 28 21.57 -20.29 -12.18
N TYR A 29 22.40 -19.43 -12.78
CA TYR A 29 23.66 -19.84 -13.36
C TYR A 29 24.62 -20.44 -12.32
N PHE A 30 24.79 -19.76 -11.18
CA PHE A 30 25.62 -20.29 -10.09
C PHE A 30 25.05 -21.58 -9.50
N ASN A 31 23.75 -21.71 -9.45
CA ASN A 31 23.11 -22.91 -8.92
C ASN A 31 23.21 -24.11 -9.86
N ALA A 32 23.35 -23.88 -11.17
CA ALA A 32 23.47 -24.92 -12.18
C ALA A 32 24.88 -25.54 -12.23
N ILE A 33 25.93 -24.83 -11.76
CA ILE A 33 27.32 -25.31 -11.78
C ILE A 33 27.61 -26.02 -10.44
N PRO A 34 27.98 -27.32 -10.43
CA PRO A 34 28.17 -28.05 -9.17
C PRO A 34 29.23 -27.43 -8.24
N GLN A 35 30.32 -26.88 -8.80
CA GLN A 35 31.38 -26.24 -8.00
C GLN A 35 30.94 -24.91 -7.36
N LEU A 36 29.89 -24.27 -7.89
CA LEU A 36 29.38 -22.98 -7.44
C LEU A 36 27.99 -23.10 -6.79
N HIS A 37 27.50 -24.30 -6.56
CA HIS A 37 26.18 -24.56 -5.99
C HIS A 37 26.02 -23.95 -4.60
N SER A 38 27.03 -23.97 -3.76
CA SER A 38 27.03 -23.35 -2.44
C SER A 38 26.88 -21.83 -2.51
N VAL A 39 27.49 -21.19 -3.51
CA VAL A 39 27.36 -19.74 -3.75
C VAL A 39 25.92 -19.41 -4.20
N GLY A 40 25.36 -20.21 -5.11
CA GLY A 40 23.98 -20.05 -5.56
C GLY A 40 22.98 -20.18 -4.42
N THR A 41 23.17 -21.16 -3.54
CA THR A 41 22.32 -21.37 -2.34
C THR A 41 22.46 -20.20 -1.36
N ALA A 42 23.66 -19.69 -1.14
CA ALA A 42 23.89 -18.53 -0.27
C ALA A 42 23.22 -17.26 -0.84
N LEU A 43 23.28 -17.07 -2.15
CA LEU A 43 22.59 -15.95 -2.81
C LEU A 43 21.07 -16.06 -2.68
N LEU A 44 20.49 -17.25 -2.84
CA LEU A 44 19.06 -17.50 -2.64
C LEU A 44 18.64 -17.24 -1.19
N ALA A 45 19.42 -17.69 -0.22
CA ALA A 45 19.17 -17.42 1.19
C ALA A 45 19.20 -15.93 1.49
N SER A 46 20.20 -15.21 0.96
CA SER A 46 20.33 -13.76 1.12
C SER A 46 19.15 -13.01 0.48
N ALA A 47 18.72 -13.45 -0.71
CA ALA A 47 17.54 -12.88 -1.38
C ALA A 47 16.27 -13.11 -0.56
N GLY A 48 16.14 -14.27 0.09
CA GLY A 48 15.02 -14.56 1.00
C GLY A 48 14.98 -13.60 2.20
N VAL A 49 16.11 -13.40 2.87
CA VAL A 49 16.23 -12.45 3.98
C VAL A 49 15.93 -11.02 3.51
N ALA A 50 16.49 -10.61 2.38
CA ALA A 50 16.22 -9.30 1.81
C ALA A 50 14.72 -9.11 1.51
N SER A 51 14.06 -10.13 0.98
CA SER A 51 12.61 -10.09 0.69
C SER A 51 11.77 -9.88 1.95
N ILE A 52 12.14 -10.51 3.06
CA ILE A 52 11.47 -10.32 4.36
C ILE A 52 11.65 -8.87 4.82
N LEU A 53 12.87 -8.33 4.75
CA LEU A 53 13.14 -6.95 5.15
C LEU A 53 12.37 -5.93 4.29
N PHE A 54 12.32 -6.15 2.97
CA PHE A 54 11.53 -5.32 2.08
C PHE A 54 10.03 -5.44 2.36
N GLY A 55 9.54 -6.64 2.66
CA GLY A 55 8.16 -6.86 3.04
C GLY A 55 7.78 -6.10 4.31
N LEU A 56 8.63 -6.14 5.33
CA LEU A 56 8.43 -5.38 6.56
C LEU A 56 8.46 -3.86 6.32
N ALA A 57 9.41 -3.40 5.50
CA ALA A 57 9.50 -1.97 5.15
C ALA A 57 8.28 -1.49 4.36
N ALA A 58 7.72 -2.33 3.50
CA ALA A 58 6.54 -2.02 2.69
C ALA A 58 5.21 -2.32 3.40
N GLN A 59 5.22 -2.83 4.61
CA GLN A 59 4.04 -3.33 5.32
C GLN A 59 2.90 -2.30 5.39
N THR A 60 3.19 -1.06 5.74
CA THR A 60 2.18 0.00 5.85
C THR A 60 1.55 0.32 4.49
N THR A 61 2.36 0.43 3.45
CA THR A 61 1.88 0.70 2.09
C THR A 61 0.99 -0.43 1.60
N LEU A 62 1.42 -1.68 1.80
CA LEU A 62 0.65 -2.86 1.41
C LEU A 62 -0.65 -2.96 2.21
N SER A 63 -0.61 -2.68 3.52
CA SER A 63 -1.80 -2.65 4.38
C SER A 63 -2.82 -1.62 3.90
N ASN A 64 -2.39 -0.42 3.53
CA ASN A 64 -3.28 0.60 2.99
C ASN A 64 -3.90 0.18 1.66
N LEU A 65 -3.13 -0.47 0.79
CA LEU A 65 -3.62 -0.96 -0.50
C LEU A 65 -4.66 -2.07 -0.32
N VAL A 66 -4.37 -3.06 0.52
CA VAL A 66 -5.29 -4.17 0.81
C VAL A 66 -6.55 -3.65 1.50
N SER A 67 -6.43 -2.75 2.47
CA SER A 67 -7.57 -2.12 3.14
C SER A 67 -8.41 -1.29 2.17
N GLY A 68 -7.77 -0.55 1.27
CA GLY A 68 -8.46 0.21 0.22
C GLY A 68 -9.27 -0.69 -0.70
N PHE A 69 -8.70 -1.81 -1.09
CA PHE A 69 -9.38 -2.82 -1.90
C PHE A 69 -10.60 -3.41 -1.16
N ALA A 70 -10.42 -3.75 0.13
CA ALA A 70 -11.49 -4.26 0.97
C ALA A 70 -12.63 -3.24 1.16
N LEU A 71 -12.29 -1.97 1.37
CA LEU A 71 -13.28 -0.90 1.51
C LEU A 71 -14.07 -0.69 0.22
N LEU A 72 -13.42 -0.78 -0.93
CA LEU A 72 -14.10 -0.67 -2.23
C LEU A 72 -14.98 -1.89 -2.53
N PHE A 73 -14.57 -3.07 -2.08
CA PHE A 73 -15.30 -4.31 -2.33
C PHE A 73 -16.49 -4.49 -1.40
N TYR A 74 -16.28 -4.27 -0.10
CA TYR A 74 -17.33 -4.46 0.92
C TYR A 74 -18.21 -3.21 1.10
N GLN A 75 -17.75 -2.04 0.75
CA GLN A 75 -18.46 -0.76 0.81
C GLN A 75 -19.21 -0.55 2.13
N PRO A 76 -18.54 -0.61 3.30
CA PRO A 76 -19.20 -0.37 4.58
C PRO A 76 -19.72 1.07 4.69
N PHE A 77 -19.13 1.97 3.92
CA PHE A 77 -19.55 3.37 3.73
C PHE A 77 -19.17 3.81 2.32
N GLU A 78 -19.83 4.85 1.83
CA GLU A 78 -19.64 5.39 0.49
C GLU A 78 -19.26 6.87 0.55
N VAL A 79 -18.80 7.40 -0.58
CA VAL A 79 -18.59 8.84 -0.73
C VAL A 79 -19.92 9.57 -0.50
N GLY A 80 -19.89 10.59 0.35
CA GLY A 80 -21.07 11.34 0.76
C GLY A 80 -21.67 10.87 2.09
N ASP A 81 -21.25 9.73 2.64
CA ASP A 81 -21.70 9.25 3.94
C ASP A 81 -21.08 10.04 5.09
N ARG A 82 -21.87 10.26 6.13
CA ARG A 82 -21.34 10.81 7.40
C ARG A 82 -20.71 9.70 8.20
N VAL A 83 -19.46 9.93 8.58
CA VAL A 83 -18.66 8.99 9.37
C VAL A 83 -18.10 9.69 10.60
N GLN A 84 -17.93 8.93 11.65
CA GLN A 84 -17.28 9.36 12.87
C GLN A 84 -15.97 8.57 13.01
N LEU A 85 -14.88 9.28 13.18
CA LEU A 85 -13.56 8.66 13.38
C LEU A 85 -12.94 9.14 14.68
N SER A 86 -12.12 8.27 15.23
CA SER A 86 -11.27 8.59 16.36
C SER A 86 -9.97 9.20 15.86
N ALA A 87 -9.76 10.47 16.15
CA ALA A 87 -8.52 11.20 15.87
C ALA A 87 -7.76 11.45 17.16
N PRO A 88 -6.44 11.79 17.10
CA PRO A 88 -5.67 12.15 18.29
C PRO A 88 -6.25 13.33 19.08
N THR A 89 -7.02 14.19 18.42
CA THR A 89 -7.73 15.34 19.00
C THR A 89 -9.10 15.00 19.57
N GLY A 90 -9.56 13.74 19.46
CA GLY A 90 -10.87 13.27 19.90
C GLY A 90 -11.71 12.70 18.75
N LEU A 91 -13.02 12.59 18.99
CA LEU A 91 -13.96 12.11 17.97
C LEU A 91 -14.24 13.21 16.96
N GLU A 92 -13.94 12.92 15.71
CA GLU A 92 -14.21 13.82 14.59
C GLU A 92 -15.32 13.25 13.72
N THR A 93 -16.28 14.10 13.39
CA THR A 93 -17.39 13.76 12.50
C THR A 93 -17.22 14.51 11.19
N GLY A 94 -17.36 13.81 10.08
CA GLY A 94 -17.26 14.43 8.76
C GLY A 94 -17.96 13.61 7.69
N VAL A 95 -17.92 14.14 6.48
CA VAL A 95 -18.47 13.50 5.29
C VAL A 95 -17.32 12.97 4.45
N VAL A 96 -17.43 11.74 3.98
CA VAL A 96 -16.46 11.15 3.07
C VAL A 96 -16.53 11.88 1.73
N ASP A 97 -15.47 12.60 1.40
CA ASP A 97 -15.37 13.40 0.18
C ASP A 97 -14.80 12.58 -0.98
N GLU A 98 -13.72 11.85 -0.71
CA GLU A 98 -13.04 11.04 -1.72
C GLU A 98 -12.47 9.77 -1.08
N MET A 99 -12.49 8.68 -1.84
CA MET A 99 -11.87 7.41 -1.50
C MET A 99 -10.84 7.03 -2.57
N THR A 100 -9.62 6.85 -2.15
CA THR A 100 -8.53 6.40 -3.04
C THR A 100 -8.00 5.05 -2.59
N MET A 101 -7.07 4.48 -3.35
CA MET A 101 -6.42 3.21 -3.00
C MET A 101 -5.49 3.31 -1.79
N GLY A 102 -5.09 4.49 -1.36
CA GLY A 102 -4.17 4.70 -0.24
C GLY A 102 -4.81 5.36 0.97
N TYR A 103 -5.77 6.24 0.75
CA TYR A 103 -6.37 7.06 1.81
C TYR A 103 -7.82 7.44 1.50
N ILE A 104 -8.50 7.89 2.54
CA ILE A 104 -9.84 8.49 2.46
C ILE A 104 -9.72 9.96 2.86
N LEU A 105 -10.38 10.82 2.11
CA LEU A 105 -10.49 12.23 2.41
C LEU A 105 -11.84 12.48 3.08
N VAL A 106 -11.81 12.98 4.30
CA VAL A 106 -13.01 13.31 5.09
C VAL A 106 -13.06 14.82 5.30
N LYS A 107 -14.17 15.42 4.91
CA LYS A 107 -14.42 16.85 5.12
C LYS A 107 -15.22 17.03 6.41
N THR A 108 -14.65 17.76 7.36
CA THR A 108 -15.32 18.07 8.63
C THR A 108 -16.29 19.25 8.50
N VAL A 109 -17.13 19.43 9.53
CA VAL A 109 -18.07 20.56 9.62
C VAL A 109 -17.35 21.92 9.60
N ASP A 110 -16.13 21.97 10.13
CA ASP A 110 -15.29 23.18 10.16
C ASP A 110 -14.55 23.45 8.84
N ASP A 111 -14.96 22.78 7.76
CA ASP A 111 -14.34 22.89 6.43
C ASP A 111 -12.87 22.45 6.36
N ARG A 112 -12.47 21.60 7.31
CA ARG A 112 -11.14 20.97 7.30
C ARG A 112 -11.19 19.64 6.57
N HIS A 113 -10.13 19.34 5.84
CA HIS A 113 -9.96 18.04 5.20
C HIS A 113 -9.02 17.17 6.05
N ILE A 114 -9.52 16.01 6.45
CA ILE A 114 -8.73 15.02 7.17
C ILE A 114 -8.39 13.89 6.20
N VAL A 115 -7.11 13.60 6.07
CA VAL A 115 -6.61 12.46 5.28
C VAL A 115 -6.45 11.28 6.22
N VAL A 116 -7.19 10.23 5.96
CA VAL A 116 -7.17 9.01 6.77
C VAL A 116 -6.63 7.86 5.93
N PRO A 117 -5.49 7.26 6.30
CA PRO A 117 -5.00 6.07 5.61
C PRO A 117 -6.04 4.95 5.63
N ASN A 118 -6.16 4.20 4.54
CA ASN A 118 -7.16 3.16 4.41
C ASN A 118 -7.08 2.09 5.50
N SER A 119 -5.87 1.74 5.95
CA SER A 119 -5.69 0.77 7.04
C SER A 119 -6.27 1.28 8.36
N VAL A 120 -6.14 2.58 8.64
CA VAL A 120 -6.73 3.24 9.81
C VAL A 120 -8.25 3.33 9.66
N ALA A 121 -8.72 3.71 8.49
CA ALA A 121 -10.16 3.80 8.19
C ALA A 121 -10.86 2.45 8.36
N ALA A 122 -10.25 1.36 7.88
CA ALA A 122 -10.81 0.03 8.02
C ALA A 122 -10.90 -0.44 9.49
N GLN A 123 -10.00 0.04 10.36
CA GLN A 123 -9.95 -0.35 11.77
C GLN A 123 -10.73 0.58 12.70
N GLN A 124 -10.82 1.87 12.39
CA GLN A 124 -11.30 2.90 13.31
C GLN A 124 -12.61 3.58 12.91
N ILE A 125 -13.13 3.33 11.72
CA ILE A 125 -14.44 3.86 11.37
C ILE A 125 -15.51 3.08 12.10
N VAL A 126 -16.11 3.74 13.06
CA VAL A 126 -16.92 3.08 14.04
C VAL A 126 -18.41 3.27 13.77
N VAL A 127 -18.84 4.33 13.10
CA VAL A 127 -20.29 4.60 12.95
C VAL A 127 -20.57 5.31 11.64
N LYS A 128 -21.37 4.65 10.80
CA LYS A 128 -22.09 5.29 9.72
C LYS A 128 -23.29 6.01 10.29
N LEU A 129 -23.21 7.34 10.36
CA LEU A 129 -24.36 8.15 10.73
C LEU A 129 -25.27 8.30 9.51
N ARG A 130 -26.42 7.67 9.53
CA ARG A 130 -27.44 7.94 8.51
C ARG A 130 -27.88 9.40 8.59
N ALA A 131 -27.84 10.08 7.45
CA ALA A 131 -28.56 11.33 7.31
C ALA A 131 -30.08 11.05 7.49
N SER A 132 -30.62 11.59 8.53
CA SER A 132 -32.06 11.61 8.74
C SER A 132 -32.69 12.74 7.93
#